data_429c90d303018723bfc7c259a1f2c02d
#
_entry.id   429c90d303018723bfc7c259a1f2c02d
#
_cell.length_a   1.000
_cell.length_b   1.000
_cell.length_c   1.000
_cell.angle_alpha   90.00
_cell.angle_beta   90.00
_cell.angle_gamma   90.00
#
_symmetry.space_group_name_H-M   'P 1'
#
loop_
_entity.id
_entity.type
_entity.pdbx_description
1 polymer ?
#
loop_
_entity_poly.entity_id
_entity_poly.type
_entity_poly.pdbx_seq_one_letter_code
_entity_poly.pdbx_strand_id
1 'polypeptide(L)'
;WTTMRRRSRALLDSLDSRELDIDQKVASLSVANRQRIEIARALAQDARVVIMDEPTAALAEADVQRLMDIVRKLRANGVSIVYVSHRMPEIFALADRVTVLRDGAHVGTMDIGDVDETRLVSLMVGRPVDKLYPPRQGESGAVALELRGVSYRSVVRDISFALKQGEILGLAGLVGSGRTETALTIFGVTPATSGQILIDGK
;
A
#
# COMPACT_ATOMS: atom_id res chain seq x y z
N TRP A 1 -15.46 11.24 32.81
CA TRP A 1 -14.31 10.42 32.34
C TRP A 1 -14.65 8.93 32.30
N THR A 2 -15.20 8.32 33.32
CA THR A 2 -15.50 6.88 33.42
C THR A 2 -16.42 6.40 32.29
N THR A 3 -17.48 7.13 31.97
CA THR A 3 -18.44 6.79 30.91
C THR A 3 -17.77 6.87 29.55
N MET A 4 -16.96 7.89 29.30
CA MET A 4 -16.19 8.05 28.03
C MET A 4 -15.20 6.90 27.84
N ARG A 5 -14.41 6.57 28.86
CA ARG A 5 -13.46 5.44 28.81
C ARG A 5 -14.16 4.11 28.51
N ARG A 6 -15.30 3.83 29.18
CA ARG A 6 -16.08 2.62 28.94
C ARG A 6 -16.61 2.57 27.50
N ARG A 7 -17.13 3.69 26.97
CA ARG A 7 -17.63 3.76 25.59
C ARG A 7 -16.49 3.60 24.57
N SER A 8 -15.34 4.24 24.79
CA SER A 8 -14.16 4.10 23.93
C SER A 8 -13.65 2.66 23.91
N ARG A 9 -13.59 1.98 25.08
CA ARG A 9 -13.18 0.58 25.16
C ARG A 9 -14.14 -0.31 24.37
N ALA A 10 -15.44 -0.16 24.57
CA ALA A 10 -16.45 -0.94 23.86
C ALA A 10 -16.35 -0.79 22.33
N LEU A 11 -16.09 0.44 21.84
CA LEU A 11 -15.89 0.71 20.41
C LEU A 11 -14.64 0.02 19.88
N LEU A 12 -13.50 0.13 20.57
CA LEU A 12 -12.27 -0.52 20.15
C LEU A 12 -12.39 -2.05 20.19
N ASP A 13 -13.10 -2.59 21.18
CA ASP A 13 -13.36 -4.04 21.26
C ASP A 13 -14.22 -4.53 20.09
N SER A 14 -15.19 -3.74 19.62
CA SER A 14 -16.01 -4.05 18.45
C SER A 14 -15.21 -4.09 17.13
N LEU A 15 -14.06 -3.39 17.11
CA LEU A 15 -13.12 -3.35 15.99
C LEU A 15 -11.94 -4.31 16.18
N ASP A 16 -12.02 -5.28 17.11
CA ASP A 16 -10.92 -6.20 17.46
C ASP A 16 -9.59 -5.48 17.76
N SER A 17 -9.68 -4.33 18.42
CA SER A 17 -8.54 -3.46 18.74
C SER A 17 -8.28 -3.38 20.25
N ARG A 18 -8.37 -4.54 20.93
CA ARG A 18 -8.23 -4.66 22.40
C ARG A 18 -6.84 -4.28 22.89
N GLU A 19 -5.84 -4.43 22.04
CA GLU A 19 -4.44 -4.10 22.32
C GLU A 19 -4.19 -2.59 22.43
N LEU A 20 -5.10 -1.75 21.93
CA LEU A 20 -4.94 -0.30 22.00
C LEU A 20 -5.25 0.22 23.40
N ASP A 21 -4.29 0.91 23.99
CA ASP A 21 -4.50 1.61 25.25
C ASP A 21 -5.28 2.90 25.00
N ILE A 22 -6.46 3.03 25.66
CA ILE A 22 -7.33 4.20 25.52
C ILE A 22 -6.75 5.49 26.12
N ASP A 23 -5.70 5.40 26.91
CA ASP A 23 -5.00 6.53 27.52
C ASP A 23 -3.77 6.95 26.72
N GLN A 24 -3.37 6.18 25.70
CA GLN A 24 -2.22 6.49 24.85
C GLN A 24 -2.52 7.67 23.92
N LYS A 25 -1.54 8.54 23.73
CA LYS A 25 -1.63 9.65 22.77
C LYS A 25 -1.70 9.12 21.34
N VAL A 26 -2.69 9.55 20.55
CA VAL A 26 -2.88 9.13 19.16
C VAL A 26 -1.61 9.37 18.29
N ALA A 27 -0.88 10.46 18.56
CA ALA A 27 0.35 10.79 17.84
C ALA A 27 1.47 9.73 17.97
N SER A 28 1.47 8.93 19.05
CA SER A 28 2.47 7.86 19.26
C SER A 28 2.06 6.51 18.66
N LEU A 29 0.87 6.43 18.07
CA LEU A 29 0.36 5.20 17.47
C LEU A 29 0.90 5.00 16.04
N SER A 30 0.98 3.73 15.62
CA SER A 30 1.24 3.38 14.22
C SER A 30 0.15 3.91 13.30
N VAL A 31 0.45 4.01 11.99
CA VAL A 31 -0.52 4.44 10.98
C VAL A 31 -1.77 3.55 11.01
N ALA A 32 -1.60 2.24 11.09
CA ALA A 32 -2.69 1.26 11.17
C ALA A 32 -3.59 1.50 12.39
N ASN A 33 -2.99 1.76 13.55
CA ASN A 33 -3.75 2.02 14.77
C ASN A 33 -4.50 3.36 14.72
N ARG A 34 -3.89 4.39 14.14
CA ARG A 34 -4.57 5.67 13.91
C ARG A 34 -5.78 5.51 12.99
N GLN A 35 -5.65 4.72 11.91
CA GLN A 35 -6.76 4.41 11.01
C GLN A 35 -7.93 3.74 11.74
N ARG A 36 -7.64 2.77 12.61
CA ARG A 36 -8.67 2.11 13.44
C ARG A 36 -9.38 3.08 14.39
N ILE A 37 -8.66 4.05 14.95
CA ILE A 37 -9.26 5.08 15.81
C ILE A 37 -10.17 6.00 14.99
N GLU A 38 -9.81 6.40 13.78
CA GLU A 38 -10.69 7.22 12.93
C GLU A 38 -11.99 6.48 12.59
N ILE A 39 -11.94 5.18 12.32
CA ILE A 39 -13.13 4.34 12.15
C ILE A 39 -13.95 4.30 13.43
N ALA A 40 -13.32 4.08 14.60
CA ALA A 40 -14.00 4.09 15.88
C ALA A 40 -14.71 5.44 16.16
N ARG A 41 -14.09 6.56 15.78
CA ARG A 41 -14.68 7.90 15.87
C ARG A 41 -15.95 8.05 15.01
N ALA A 42 -15.91 7.57 13.77
CA ALA A 42 -17.08 7.58 12.90
C ALA A 42 -18.23 6.76 13.50
N LEU A 43 -17.95 5.57 14.02
CA LEU A 43 -18.93 4.71 14.68
C LEU A 43 -19.48 5.30 15.99
N ALA A 44 -18.65 6.03 16.73
CA ALA A 44 -19.09 6.71 17.97
C ALA A 44 -20.20 7.74 17.72
N GLN A 45 -20.36 8.19 16.49
CA GLN A 45 -21.38 9.13 16.03
C GLN A 45 -22.59 8.43 15.40
N ASP A 46 -22.74 7.12 15.58
CA ASP A 46 -23.80 6.30 14.99
C ASP A 46 -23.87 6.46 13.44
N ALA A 47 -22.71 6.56 12.79
CA ALA A 47 -22.61 6.75 11.36
C ALA A 47 -23.27 5.59 10.60
N ARG A 48 -24.23 5.91 9.74
CA ARG A 48 -24.89 4.95 8.84
C ARG A 48 -24.18 4.80 7.49
N VAL A 49 -23.36 5.79 7.16
CA VAL A 49 -22.52 5.82 5.96
C VAL A 49 -21.11 6.22 6.36
N VAL A 50 -20.12 5.45 5.94
CA VAL A 50 -18.70 5.72 6.15
C VAL A 50 -18.02 5.84 4.81
N ILE A 51 -17.23 6.92 4.62
CA ILE A 51 -16.41 7.13 3.44
C ILE A 51 -14.95 6.88 3.84
N MET A 52 -14.28 5.98 3.10
CA MET A 52 -12.88 5.63 3.28
C MET A 52 -12.13 5.97 2.00
N ASP A 53 -11.20 6.91 2.09
CA ASP A 53 -10.39 7.36 0.95
C ASP A 53 -8.97 6.79 1.11
N GLU A 54 -8.56 5.90 0.19
CA GLU A 54 -7.26 5.20 0.17
C GLU A 54 -6.82 4.65 1.56
N PRO A 55 -7.69 3.94 2.29
CA PRO A 55 -7.44 3.66 3.71
C PRO A 55 -6.27 2.69 3.94
N THR A 56 -5.76 2.04 2.91
CA THR A 56 -4.68 1.04 2.95
C THR A 56 -3.35 1.55 2.40
N ALA A 57 -3.28 2.77 1.84
CA ALA A 57 -2.11 3.26 1.11
C ALA A 57 -0.79 3.21 1.89
N ALA A 58 -0.84 3.39 3.22
CA ALA A 58 0.34 3.40 4.10
C ALA A 58 0.41 2.18 5.04
N LEU A 59 -0.38 1.12 4.77
CA LEU A 59 -0.46 -0.05 5.63
C LEU A 59 0.42 -1.20 5.11
N ALA A 60 0.96 -1.99 6.04
CA ALA A 60 1.54 -3.30 5.74
C ALA A 60 0.43 -4.31 5.40
N GLU A 61 0.75 -5.36 4.64
CA GLU A 61 -0.24 -6.33 4.15
C GLU A 61 -1.09 -6.97 5.27
N ALA A 62 -0.46 -7.30 6.40
CA ALA A 62 -1.18 -7.84 7.57
C ALA A 62 -2.22 -6.86 8.15
N ASP A 63 -1.93 -5.55 8.10
CA ASP A 63 -2.84 -4.51 8.58
C ASP A 63 -3.96 -4.24 7.56
N VAL A 64 -3.67 -4.40 6.25
CA VAL A 64 -4.68 -4.35 5.19
C VAL A 64 -5.75 -5.41 5.41
N GLN A 65 -5.36 -6.67 5.65
CA GLN A 65 -6.32 -7.75 5.91
C GLN A 65 -7.20 -7.46 7.14
N ARG A 66 -6.60 -6.97 8.23
CA ARG A 66 -7.36 -6.57 9.43
C ARG A 66 -8.36 -5.44 9.15
N LEU A 67 -7.97 -4.45 8.35
CA LEU A 67 -8.87 -3.38 7.94
C LEU A 67 -10.03 -3.91 7.10
N MET A 68 -9.75 -4.80 6.14
CA MET A 68 -10.79 -5.44 5.33
C MET A 68 -11.79 -6.23 6.18
N ASP A 69 -11.34 -6.91 7.23
CA ASP A 69 -12.21 -7.62 8.17
C ASP A 69 -13.09 -6.64 8.97
N ILE A 70 -12.55 -5.50 9.38
CA ILE A 70 -13.33 -4.42 10.00
C ILE A 70 -14.41 -3.91 9.05
N VAL A 71 -14.06 -3.65 7.78
CA VAL A 71 -15.01 -3.19 6.75
C VAL A 71 -16.14 -4.21 6.56
N ARG A 72 -15.82 -5.50 6.47
CA ARG A 72 -16.83 -6.59 6.38
C ARG A 72 -17.76 -6.63 7.59
N LYS A 73 -17.22 -6.46 8.80
CA LYS A 73 -18.03 -6.39 10.04
C LYS A 73 -18.95 -5.18 10.05
N LEU A 74 -18.48 -4.01 9.63
CA LEU A 74 -19.31 -2.81 9.52
C LEU A 74 -20.46 -3.01 8.54
N ARG A 75 -20.18 -3.57 7.36
CA ARG A 75 -21.21 -3.94 6.38
C ARG A 75 -22.24 -4.92 6.97
N ALA A 76 -21.81 -5.96 7.66
CA ALA A 76 -22.69 -6.93 8.30
C ALA A 76 -23.60 -6.30 9.36
N ASN A 77 -23.14 -5.22 10.00
CA ASN A 77 -23.91 -4.43 10.98
C ASN A 77 -24.79 -3.33 10.33
N GLY A 78 -24.93 -3.35 8.99
CA GLY A 78 -25.83 -2.43 8.27
C GLY A 78 -25.23 -1.05 7.97
N VAL A 79 -23.92 -0.84 8.14
CA VAL A 79 -23.25 0.39 7.75
C VAL A 79 -22.97 0.35 6.25
N SER A 80 -23.41 1.39 5.53
CA SER A 80 -23.07 1.58 4.11
C SER A 80 -21.67 2.17 3.98
N ILE A 81 -20.89 1.68 3.01
CA ILE A 81 -19.48 2.08 2.89
C ILE A 81 -19.22 2.57 1.45
N VAL A 82 -18.63 3.76 1.33
CA VAL A 82 -18.01 4.24 0.10
C VAL A 82 -16.50 4.04 0.25
N TYR A 83 -15.96 3.08 -0.49
CA TYR A 83 -14.55 2.69 -0.41
C TYR A 83 -13.82 3.18 -1.65
N VAL A 84 -12.95 4.17 -1.49
CA VAL A 84 -12.14 4.72 -2.58
C VAL A 84 -10.78 4.06 -2.55
N SER A 85 -10.39 3.39 -3.62
CA SER A 85 -9.08 2.75 -3.78
C SER A 85 -8.75 2.56 -5.25
N HIS A 86 -7.46 2.50 -5.57
CA HIS A 86 -6.94 2.06 -6.86
C HIS A 86 -6.38 0.61 -6.79
N ARG A 87 -6.46 -0.04 -5.65
CA ARG A 87 -5.98 -1.41 -5.43
C ARG A 87 -7.05 -2.42 -5.78
N MET A 88 -6.94 -3.04 -6.94
CA MET A 88 -7.91 -3.99 -7.47
C MET A 88 -8.27 -5.12 -6.51
N PRO A 89 -7.31 -5.79 -5.83
CA PRO A 89 -7.64 -6.85 -4.89
C PRO A 89 -8.60 -6.42 -3.77
N GLU A 90 -8.51 -5.17 -3.29
CA GLU A 90 -9.42 -4.65 -2.26
C GLU A 90 -10.82 -4.42 -2.82
N ILE A 91 -10.91 -3.81 -3.99
CA ILE A 91 -12.18 -3.55 -4.68
C ILE A 91 -12.94 -4.85 -4.90
N PHE A 92 -12.28 -5.86 -5.50
CA PHE A 92 -12.91 -7.16 -5.77
C PHE A 92 -13.26 -7.96 -4.51
N ALA A 93 -12.54 -7.75 -3.40
CA ALA A 93 -12.79 -8.46 -2.15
C ALA A 93 -13.89 -7.83 -1.27
N LEU A 94 -14.22 -6.56 -1.45
CA LEU A 94 -15.11 -5.80 -0.57
C LEU A 94 -16.37 -5.28 -1.25
N ALA A 95 -16.27 -4.80 -2.51
CA ALA A 95 -17.33 -4.05 -3.13
C ALA A 95 -18.47 -4.94 -3.66
N ASP A 96 -19.70 -4.45 -3.60
CA ASP A 96 -20.85 -5.01 -4.30
C ASP A 96 -20.95 -4.41 -5.71
N ARG A 97 -20.68 -3.10 -5.81
CA ARG A 97 -20.68 -2.34 -7.07
C ARG A 97 -19.45 -1.44 -7.13
N VAL A 98 -18.97 -1.19 -8.32
CA VAL A 98 -17.87 -0.26 -8.57
C VAL A 98 -18.32 0.87 -9.50
N THR A 99 -17.94 2.09 -9.12
CA THR A 99 -18.09 3.28 -9.96
C THR A 99 -16.72 3.78 -10.36
N VAL A 100 -16.47 3.90 -11.65
CA VAL A 100 -15.21 4.39 -12.19
C VAL A 100 -15.32 5.88 -12.46
N LEU A 101 -14.38 6.63 -11.90
CA LEU A 101 -14.17 8.05 -12.18
C LEU A 101 -12.85 8.23 -12.91
N ARG A 102 -12.82 9.10 -13.91
CA ARG A 102 -11.60 9.49 -14.62
C ARG A 102 -11.66 10.96 -15.00
N ASP A 103 -10.61 11.72 -14.70
CA ASP A 103 -10.53 13.15 -15.00
C ASP A 103 -11.72 13.95 -14.44
N GLY A 104 -12.23 13.56 -13.27
CA GLY A 104 -13.41 14.16 -12.64
C GLY A 104 -14.76 13.77 -13.25
N ALA A 105 -14.79 12.93 -14.30
CA ALA A 105 -15.99 12.48 -14.97
C ALA A 105 -16.38 11.05 -14.56
N HIS A 106 -17.69 10.79 -14.51
CA HIS A 106 -18.26 9.45 -14.35
C HIS A 106 -18.09 8.65 -15.65
N VAL A 107 -17.38 7.52 -15.57
CA VAL A 107 -17.13 6.61 -16.71
C VAL A 107 -18.18 5.50 -16.77
N GLY A 108 -18.56 4.96 -15.61
CA GLY A 108 -19.58 3.91 -15.52
C GLY A 108 -19.72 3.37 -14.11
N THR A 109 -20.85 2.73 -13.85
CA THR A 109 -21.14 1.98 -12.63
C THR A 109 -21.58 0.58 -13.02
N MET A 110 -21.03 -0.45 -12.36
CA MET A 110 -21.31 -1.86 -12.67
C MET A 110 -21.25 -2.69 -11.39
N ASP A 111 -21.95 -3.81 -11.39
CA ASP A 111 -21.84 -4.79 -10.31
C ASP A 111 -20.48 -5.48 -10.39
N ILE A 112 -19.89 -5.78 -9.23
CA ILE A 112 -18.52 -6.31 -9.18
C ILE A 112 -18.42 -7.70 -9.85
N GLY A 113 -19.51 -8.47 -9.85
CA GLY A 113 -19.59 -9.77 -10.52
C GLY A 113 -19.60 -9.70 -12.04
N ASP A 114 -19.89 -8.52 -12.63
CA ASP A 114 -20.04 -8.32 -14.07
C ASP A 114 -18.79 -7.69 -14.71
N VAL A 115 -17.75 -7.46 -13.95
CA VAL A 115 -16.52 -6.83 -14.40
C VAL A 115 -15.28 -7.59 -13.93
N ASP A 116 -14.32 -7.74 -14.81
CA ASP A 116 -12.98 -8.24 -14.46
C ASP A 116 -11.98 -7.10 -14.24
N GLU A 117 -10.82 -7.45 -13.68
CA GLU A 117 -9.74 -6.50 -13.38
C GLU A 117 -9.25 -5.77 -14.65
N THR A 118 -9.09 -6.49 -15.75
CA THR A 118 -8.62 -5.94 -17.03
C THR A 118 -9.57 -4.86 -17.55
N ARG A 119 -10.87 -5.14 -17.49
CA ARG A 119 -11.92 -4.21 -17.91
C ARG A 119 -11.94 -2.99 -17.00
N LEU A 120 -11.87 -3.20 -15.67
CA LEU A 120 -11.88 -2.11 -14.69
C LEU A 120 -10.68 -1.17 -14.88
N VAL A 121 -9.48 -1.73 -14.99
CA VAL A 121 -8.26 -0.94 -15.25
C VAL A 121 -8.34 -0.20 -16.59
N SER A 122 -8.88 -0.84 -17.65
CA SER A 122 -9.06 -0.20 -18.95
C SER A 122 -9.99 1.02 -18.86
N LEU A 123 -11.08 0.94 -18.09
CA LEU A 123 -12.00 2.05 -17.85
C LEU A 123 -11.32 3.20 -17.07
N MET A 124 -10.51 2.87 -16.07
CA MET A 124 -9.78 3.86 -15.26
C MET A 124 -8.73 4.60 -16.10
N VAL A 125 -7.98 3.88 -16.92
CA VAL A 125 -6.89 4.45 -17.73
C VAL A 125 -7.39 5.04 -19.06
N GLY A 126 -8.53 4.56 -19.57
CA GLY A 126 -9.13 5.02 -20.82
C GLY A 126 -8.53 4.41 -22.08
N ARG A 127 -7.70 3.38 -21.95
CA ARG A 127 -7.11 2.60 -23.06
C ARG A 127 -6.97 1.13 -22.68
N PRO A 128 -6.91 0.19 -23.65
CA PRO A 128 -6.68 -1.22 -23.37
C PRO A 128 -5.38 -1.48 -22.60
N VAL A 129 -5.42 -2.44 -21.67
CA VAL A 129 -4.29 -2.76 -20.75
C VAL A 129 -3.08 -3.30 -21.49
N ASP A 130 -3.28 -4.04 -22.58
CA ASP A 130 -2.23 -4.57 -23.47
C ASP A 130 -1.31 -3.49 -24.06
N LYS A 131 -1.77 -2.23 -24.09
CA LYS A 131 -0.98 -1.07 -24.55
C LYS A 131 -0.31 -0.29 -23.39
N LEU A 132 -0.52 -0.70 -22.15
CA LEU A 132 0.10 -0.03 -20.97
C LEU A 132 1.59 -0.32 -20.87
N TYR A 133 2.01 -1.51 -21.29
CA TYR A 133 3.39 -1.98 -21.24
C TYR A 133 3.91 -2.18 -22.66
N PRO A 134 4.43 -1.13 -23.32
CA PRO A 134 5.01 -1.30 -24.62
C PRO A 134 6.21 -2.27 -24.52
N PRO A 135 6.42 -3.15 -25.52
CA PRO A 135 7.57 -4.04 -25.53
C PRO A 135 8.84 -3.20 -25.45
N ARG A 136 9.83 -3.71 -24.72
CA ARG A 136 11.13 -3.07 -24.58
C ARG A 136 11.75 -2.91 -25.97
N GLN A 137 12.05 -1.69 -26.38
CA GLN A 137 12.76 -1.39 -27.62
C GLN A 137 14.23 -1.12 -27.30
N GLY A 138 15.10 -1.83 -27.99
CA GLY A 138 16.54 -1.62 -27.96
C GLY A 138 17.35 -2.73 -27.28
N GLU A 139 18.60 -2.89 -27.72
CA GLU A 139 19.57 -3.75 -27.06
C GLU A 139 20.20 -3.06 -25.88
N SER A 140 20.47 -3.83 -24.81
CA SER A 140 21.16 -3.30 -23.63
C SER A 140 22.62 -3.00 -24.00
N GLY A 141 23.10 -1.82 -23.65
CA GLY A 141 24.47 -1.39 -23.85
C GLY A 141 25.48 -2.04 -22.89
N ALA A 142 26.65 -1.41 -22.75
CA ALA A 142 27.67 -1.79 -21.77
C ALA A 142 27.17 -1.68 -20.34
N VAL A 143 27.86 -2.34 -19.40
CA VAL A 143 27.55 -2.24 -17.97
C VAL A 143 27.86 -0.81 -17.49
N ALA A 144 26.81 -0.12 -17.01
CA ALA A 144 26.90 1.24 -16.48
C ALA A 144 27.11 1.27 -14.96
N LEU A 145 26.53 0.30 -14.23
CA LEU A 145 26.68 0.17 -12.78
C LEU A 145 26.87 -1.31 -12.44
N GLU A 146 27.82 -1.61 -11.59
CA GLU A 146 28.04 -2.97 -11.07
C GLU A 146 28.26 -2.92 -9.55
N LEU A 147 27.53 -3.75 -8.84
CA LEU A 147 27.74 -4.02 -7.43
C LEU A 147 28.37 -5.40 -7.27
N ARG A 148 29.41 -5.49 -6.45
CA ARG A 148 30.12 -6.74 -6.13
C ARG A 148 30.19 -6.91 -4.62
N GLY A 149 29.37 -7.80 -4.06
CA GLY A 149 29.38 -8.14 -2.63
C GLY A 149 29.12 -6.96 -1.70
N VAL A 150 28.31 -5.99 -2.15
CA VAL A 150 28.08 -4.75 -1.38
C VAL A 150 27.29 -5.04 -0.13
N SER A 151 27.83 -4.58 1.03
CA SER A 151 27.14 -4.67 2.30
C SER A 151 27.15 -3.31 3.02
N TYR A 152 26.10 -3.04 3.78
CA TYR A 152 26.03 -1.89 4.68
C TYR A 152 25.46 -2.31 6.02
N ARG A 153 26.29 -2.30 7.05
CA ARG A 153 25.95 -2.75 8.42
C ARG A 153 25.28 -4.15 8.40
N SER A 154 24.19 -4.33 9.16
CA SER A 154 23.40 -5.57 9.18
C SER A 154 22.20 -5.55 8.23
N VAL A 155 21.98 -4.45 7.51
CA VAL A 155 20.75 -4.19 6.71
C VAL A 155 20.91 -4.60 5.26
N VAL A 156 22.03 -4.22 4.63
CA VAL A 156 22.37 -4.65 3.26
C VAL A 156 23.45 -5.72 3.36
N ARG A 157 23.22 -6.88 2.73
CA ARG A 157 24.11 -8.03 2.88
C ARG A 157 24.44 -8.64 1.51
N ASP A 158 25.70 -8.56 1.12
CA ASP A 158 26.25 -9.25 -0.03
C ASP A 158 25.46 -9.04 -1.33
N ILE A 159 25.08 -7.80 -1.62
CA ILE A 159 24.31 -7.46 -2.82
C ILE A 159 25.24 -7.39 -4.04
N SER A 160 24.91 -8.17 -5.06
CA SER A 160 25.64 -8.19 -6.33
C SER A 160 24.65 -8.17 -7.49
N PHE A 161 24.82 -7.22 -8.41
CA PHE A 161 24.12 -7.15 -9.69
C PHE A 161 24.83 -6.20 -10.63
N ALA A 162 24.49 -6.28 -11.91
CA ALA A 162 24.93 -5.32 -12.93
C ALA A 162 23.72 -4.67 -13.59
N LEU A 163 23.84 -3.38 -13.90
CA LEU A 163 22.87 -2.59 -14.66
C LEU A 163 23.54 -2.10 -15.94
N LYS A 164 22.91 -2.34 -17.07
CA LYS A 164 23.43 -1.95 -18.39
C LYS A 164 22.87 -0.58 -18.82
N GLN A 165 23.56 0.07 -19.73
CA GLN A 165 23.06 1.30 -20.37
C GLN A 165 21.71 1.04 -21.04
N GLY A 166 20.74 1.95 -20.81
CA GLY A 166 19.37 1.82 -21.33
C GLY A 166 18.52 0.76 -20.65
N GLU A 167 19.02 0.13 -19.55
CA GLU A 167 18.27 -0.83 -18.76
C GLU A 167 17.53 -0.16 -17.59
N ILE A 168 16.35 -0.68 -17.25
CA ILE A 168 15.64 -0.38 -16.01
C ILE A 168 15.66 -1.65 -15.16
N LEU A 169 16.37 -1.63 -14.04
CA LEU A 169 16.41 -2.71 -13.06
C LEU A 169 15.45 -2.41 -11.91
N GLY A 170 14.44 -3.26 -11.71
CA GLY A 170 13.52 -3.14 -10.58
C GLY A 170 14.07 -3.82 -9.33
N LEU A 171 14.11 -3.12 -8.20
CA LEU A 171 14.39 -3.69 -6.89
C LEU A 171 13.08 -4.01 -6.16
N ALA A 172 12.69 -5.28 -6.10
CA ALA A 172 11.49 -5.75 -5.43
C ALA A 172 11.80 -6.33 -4.03
N GLY A 173 10.82 -6.30 -3.14
CA GLY A 173 10.93 -6.86 -1.78
C GLY A 173 9.92 -6.24 -0.81
N LEU A 174 9.72 -6.86 0.35
CA LEU A 174 8.82 -6.37 1.39
C LEU A 174 9.40 -5.13 2.11
N VAL A 175 8.57 -4.46 2.91
CA VAL A 175 9.02 -3.39 3.80
C VAL A 175 10.10 -3.94 4.75
N GLY A 176 11.21 -3.22 4.88
CA GLY A 176 12.35 -3.66 5.69
C GLY A 176 13.34 -4.61 4.98
N SER A 177 13.15 -4.91 3.68
CA SER A 177 14.07 -5.77 2.92
C SER A 177 15.41 -5.11 2.53
N GLY A 178 15.63 -3.84 2.89
CA GLY A 178 16.89 -3.14 2.60
C GLY A 178 16.96 -2.44 1.24
N ARG A 179 15.87 -2.36 0.48
CA ARG A 179 15.85 -1.72 -0.85
C ARG A 179 16.28 -0.26 -0.81
N THR A 180 15.69 0.50 0.12
CA THR A 180 16.01 1.93 0.31
C THR A 180 17.47 2.11 0.73
N GLU A 181 17.94 1.29 1.64
CA GLU A 181 19.31 1.32 2.12
C GLU A 181 20.31 0.94 1.02
N THR A 182 19.95 -0.03 0.17
CA THR A 182 20.75 -0.37 -1.02
C THR A 182 20.84 0.83 -1.99
N ALA A 183 19.71 1.49 -2.28
CA ALA A 183 19.71 2.68 -3.13
C ALA A 183 20.52 3.84 -2.53
N LEU A 184 20.41 4.08 -1.22
CA LEU A 184 21.20 5.10 -0.51
C LEU A 184 22.70 4.77 -0.50
N THR A 185 23.05 3.48 -0.46
CA THR A 185 24.45 3.01 -0.54
C THR A 185 25.02 3.23 -1.95
N ILE A 186 24.25 2.93 -3.00
CA ILE A 186 24.64 3.20 -4.38
C ILE A 186 24.82 4.72 -4.60
N PHE A 187 23.93 5.53 -4.06
CA PHE A 187 23.98 6.99 -4.18
C PHE A 187 25.10 7.63 -3.33
N GLY A 188 25.71 6.88 -2.40
CA GLY A 188 26.81 7.37 -1.56
C GLY A 188 26.39 8.12 -0.32
N VAL A 189 25.09 8.17 0.03
CA VAL A 189 24.61 8.73 1.32
C VAL A 189 25.04 7.87 2.50
N THR A 190 24.99 6.55 2.33
CA THR A 190 25.45 5.58 3.31
C THR A 190 26.62 4.79 2.73
N PRO A 191 27.86 4.99 3.19
CA PRO A 191 29.00 4.32 2.61
C PRO A 191 28.94 2.80 2.85
N ALA A 192 29.24 2.01 1.80
CA ALA A 192 29.34 0.57 1.91
C ALA A 192 30.38 0.18 3.00
N THR A 193 30.04 -0.83 3.81
CA THR A 193 30.98 -1.38 4.80
C THR A 193 31.90 -2.44 4.19
N SER A 194 31.48 -3.05 3.09
CA SER A 194 32.28 -3.98 2.29
C SER A 194 31.74 -4.09 0.87
N GLY A 195 32.50 -4.67 -0.03
CA GLY A 195 32.19 -4.81 -1.45
C GLY A 195 32.64 -3.63 -2.29
N GLN A 196 32.24 -3.63 -3.55
CA GLN A 196 32.63 -2.60 -4.52
C GLN A 196 31.40 -2.14 -5.30
N ILE A 197 31.35 -0.85 -5.57
CA ILE A 197 30.36 -0.22 -6.49
C ILE A 197 31.17 0.40 -7.62
N LEU A 198 30.96 -0.07 -8.83
CA LEU A 198 31.67 0.36 -10.02
C LEU A 198 30.69 1.09 -10.96
N ILE A 199 31.07 2.28 -11.38
CA ILE A 199 30.35 3.08 -12.40
C ILE A 199 31.25 3.12 -13.63
N ASP A 200 30.71 2.65 -14.77
CA ASP A 200 31.48 2.50 -16.04
C ASP A 200 32.82 1.76 -15.83
N GLY A 201 32.77 0.72 -14.98
CA GLY A 201 33.93 -0.15 -14.70
C GLY A 201 34.98 0.43 -13.74
N LYS A 202 34.73 1.59 -13.14
CA LYS A 202 35.67 2.28 -12.21
C LYS A 202 35.10 2.38 -10.82
#